data_a39a0b0c2ca40ba940a34edf373ee472
#
_entry.id   a39a0b0c2ca40ba940a34edf373ee472
#
_cell.length_a   1.000
_cell.length_b   1.000
_cell.length_c   1.000
_cell.angle_alpha   90.00
_cell.angle_beta   90.00
_cell.angle_gamma   90.00
#
_symmetry.space_group_name_H-M   'P 1'
#
loop_
_entity.id
_entity.type
_entity.pdbx_description
1 polymer ?
#
loop_
_entity_poly.entity_id
_entity_poly.type
_entity_poly.pdbx_seq_one_letter_code
_entity_poly.pdbx_strand_id
1 'polypeptide(L)'
;NVDGYNKELLAAYLKSLMLQYLNPKEYQVLRLSYGLDCDKHSAKQIAEILGIKGTSSYVRISQLKKQAIDKLVEKVPHSQVIDYL
;
A
#
# COMPACT_ATOMS: atom_id res chain seq x y z
N ASN A 1 -1.47 -21.01 -13.18
CA ASN A 1 -2.31 -20.88 -12.00
C ASN A 1 -3.18 -19.63 -12.12
N VAL A 2 -4.50 -19.86 -12.19
CA VAL A 2 -5.46 -18.77 -12.37
C VAL A 2 -5.41 -17.78 -11.21
N ASP A 3 -5.25 -18.28 -10.00
CA ASP A 3 -5.21 -17.43 -8.80
C ASP A 3 -3.97 -16.53 -8.80
N GLY A 4 -2.82 -17.05 -9.20
CA GLY A 4 -1.61 -16.24 -9.31
C GLY A 4 -1.74 -15.15 -10.37
N TYR A 5 -2.32 -15.50 -11.50
CA TYR A 5 -2.55 -14.56 -12.59
C TYR A 5 -3.50 -13.44 -12.15
N ASN A 6 -4.58 -13.81 -11.46
CA ASN A 6 -5.54 -12.83 -10.97
C ASN A 6 -4.91 -11.89 -9.93
N LYS A 7 -4.00 -12.40 -9.08
CA LYS A 7 -3.31 -11.56 -8.10
C LYS A 7 -2.41 -10.53 -8.78
N GLU A 8 -1.71 -10.93 -9.83
CA GLU A 8 -0.85 -10.01 -10.57
C GLU A 8 -1.65 -8.91 -11.25
N LEU A 9 -2.77 -9.26 -11.88
CA LEU A 9 -3.65 -8.29 -12.51
C LEU A 9 -4.25 -7.34 -11.47
N LEU A 10 -4.66 -7.88 -10.33
CA LEU A 10 -5.24 -7.08 -9.26
C LEU A 10 -4.20 -6.14 -8.66
N ALA A 11 -2.97 -6.61 -8.48
CA ALA A 11 -1.89 -5.78 -7.98
C ALA A 11 -1.58 -4.63 -8.94
N ALA A 12 -1.52 -4.91 -10.24
CA ALA A 12 -1.28 -3.87 -11.25
C ALA A 12 -2.40 -2.83 -11.25
N TYR A 13 -3.65 -3.29 -11.17
CA TYR A 13 -4.80 -2.40 -11.10
C TYR A 13 -4.76 -1.53 -9.85
N LEU A 14 -4.47 -2.14 -8.71
CA LEU A 14 -4.38 -1.43 -7.45
C LEU A 14 -3.26 -0.39 -7.46
N LYS A 15 -2.12 -0.72 -8.05
CA LYS A 15 -1.01 0.23 -8.18
C LYS A 15 -1.42 1.44 -9.02
N SER A 16 -2.14 1.22 -10.12
CA SER A 16 -2.64 2.32 -10.95
C SER A 16 -3.56 3.25 -10.17
N LEU A 17 -4.47 2.67 -9.39
CA LEU A 17 -5.37 3.46 -8.54
C LEU A 17 -4.60 4.23 -7.46
N MET A 18 -3.62 3.58 -6.86
CA MET A 18 -2.79 4.23 -5.85
C MET A 18 -2.03 5.42 -6.41
N LEU A 19 -1.47 5.28 -7.60
CA LEU A 19 -0.77 6.38 -8.26
C LEU A 19 -1.72 7.54 -8.59
N GLN A 20 -2.98 7.23 -8.87
CA GLN A 20 -3.97 8.22 -9.24
C GLN A 20 -4.51 9.00 -8.05
N TYR A 21 -4.75 8.32 -6.92
CA TYR A 21 -5.44 8.90 -5.78
C TYR A 21 -4.58 9.17 -4.56
N LEU A 22 -3.42 8.54 -4.46
CA LEU A 22 -2.54 8.67 -3.29
C LEU A 22 -1.34 9.56 -3.61
N ASN A 23 -0.81 10.21 -2.56
CA ASN A 23 0.45 10.93 -2.73
C ASN A 23 1.62 9.92 -2.74
N PRO A 24 2.83 10.35 -3.15
CA PRO A 24 3.97 9.43 -3.27
C PRO A 24 4.31 8.67 -2.00
N LYS A 25 4.19 9.31 -0.83
CA LYS A 25 4.49 8.65 0.43
C LYS A 25 3.48 7.56 0.76
N GLU A 26 2.20 7.87 0.59
CA GLU A 26 1.14 6.89 0.82
C GLU A 26 1.26 5.70 -0.13
N TYR A 27 1.56 5.98 -1.39
CA TYR A 27 1.78 4.93 -2.38
C TYR A 27 2.92 4.00 -1.96
N GLN A 28 4.05 4.57 -1.56
CA GLN A 28 5.20 3.76 -1.16
C GLN A 28 4.91 2.93 0.08
N VAL A 29 4.21 3.50 1.05
CA VAL A 29 3.86 2.76 2.27
C VAL A 29 3.01 1.55 1.95
N LEU A 30 1.97 1.71 1.14
CA LEU A 30 1.11 0.58 0.77
C LEU A 30 1.84 -0.42 -0.11
N ARG A 31 2.59 0.05 -1.10
CA ARG A 31 3.33 -0.82 -2.00
C ARG A 31 4.29 -1.72 -1.23
N LEU A 32 5.06 -1.15 -0.31
CA LEU A 32 6.03 -1.90 0.47
C LEU A 32 5.36 -2.77 1.53
N SER A 33 4.29 -2.27 2.13
CA SER A 33 3.58 -3.00 3.19
C SER A 33 2.91 -4.27 2.67
N TYR A 34 2.34 -4.22 1.47
CA TYR A 34 1.66 -5.36 0.87
C TYR A 34 2.53 -6.16 -0.10
N GLY A 35 3.71 -5.65 -0.43
CA GLY A 35 4.60 -6.33 -1.35
C GLY A 35 4.01 -6.45 -2.75
N LEU A 36 3.47 -5.36 -3.31
CA LEU A 36 2.77 -5.39 -4.60
C LEU A 36 3.69 -5.75 -5.76
N ASP A 37 4.92 -5.23 -5.75
CA ASP A 37 5.91 -5.52 -6.79
C ASP A 37 7.28 -5.82 -6.18
N CYS A 38 7.30 -6.17 -4.89
CA CYS A 38 8.51 -6.45 -4.14
C CYS A 38 8.11 -7.29 -2.93
N ASP A 39 9.07 -7.70 -2.12
CA ASP A 39 8.80 -8.41 -0.88
C ASP A 39 8.12 -7.51 0.13
N LYS A 40 7.30 -8.11 0.99
CA LYS A 40 6.64 -7.36 2.07
C LYS A 40 7.69 -6.80 3.03
N HIS A 41 7.47 -5.56 3.44
CA HIS A 41 8.37 -4.88 4.37
C HIS A 41 7.64 -4.59 5.69
N SER A 42 8.38 -4.62 6.79
CA SER A 42 7.86 -4.20 8.08
C SER A 42 7.79 -2.67 8.14
N ALA A 43 7.03 -2.14 9.11
CA ALA A 43 6.93 -0.70 9.30
C ALA A 43 8.31 -0.07 9.54
N LYS A 44 9.17 -0.76 10.28
CA LYS A 44 10.53 -0.27 10.53
C LYS A 44 11.33 -0.16 9.24
N GLN A 45 11.25 -1.18 8.38
CA GLN A 45 11.95 -1.18 7.10
C GLN A 45 11.44 -0.07 6.19
N ILE A 46 10.12 0.11 6.14
CA ILE A 46 9.50 1.17 5.34
C ILE A 46 9.96 2.54 5.83
N ALA A 47 10.00 2.74 7.14
CA ALA A 47 10.48 4.01 7.71
C ALA A 47 11.92 4.29 7.31
N GLU A 48 12.77 3.27 7.32
CA GLU A 48 14.16 3.41 6.89
C GLU A 48 14.26 3.79 5.42
N ILE A 49 13.48 3.12 4.57
CA ILE A 49 13.47 3.40 3.13
C ILE A 49 13.01 4.83 2.84
N LEU A 50 11.99 5.29 3.54
CA LEU A 50 11.45 6.63 3.34
C LEU A 50 12.20 7.72 4.08
N GLY A 51 13.20 7.35 4.88
CA GLY A 51 13.99 8.31 5.64
C GLY A 51 13.26 8.92 6.83
N ILE A 52 12.23 8.25 7.32
CA ILE A 52 11.50 8.69 8.52
C ILE A 52 12.25 8.21 9.75
N LYS A 53 12.72 9.16 10.56
CA LYS A 53 13.53 8.85 11.75
C LYS A 53 12.76 9.22 13.01
N GLY A 54 13.15 8.58 14.13
CA GLY A 54 12.58 8.87 15.43
C GLY A 54 11.94 7.65 16.08
N THR A 55 11.57 7.78 17.34
CA THR A 55 10.98 6.70 18.13
C THR A 55 9.57 6.36 17.68
N SER A 56 8.90 7.27 16.98
CA SER A 56 7.53 7.09 16.51
C SER A 56 7.43 6.79 15.01
N SER A 57 8.55 6.38 14.39
CA SER A 57 8.55 6.14 12.94
C SER A 57 7.52 5.11 12.50
N TYR A 58 7.41 4.00 13.23
CA TYR A 58 6.44 2.95 12.89
C TYR A 58 5.00 3.42 13.07
N VAL A 59 4.74 4.30 14.02
CA VAL A 59 3.39 4.88 14.20
C VAL A 59 3.02 5.73 13.01
N ARG A 60 3.96 6.54 12.52
CA ARG A 60 3.73 7.37 11.34
C ARG A 60 3.47 6.52 10.10
N ILE A 61 4.20 5.42 9.95
CA ILE A 61 3.96 4.48 8.85
C ILE A 61 2.55 3.88 8.94
N SER A 62 2.13 3.49 10.14
CA SER A 62 0.78 2.96 10.35
C SER A 62 -0.29 4.00 10.02
N GLN A 63 -0.08 5.25 10.40
CA GLN A 63 -1.01 6.33 10.08
C GLN A 63 -1.10 6.58 8.58
N LEU A 64 0.04 6.61 7.89
CA LEU A 64 0.06 6.78 6.44
C LEU A 64 -0.65 5.62 5.74
N LYS A 65 -0.42 4.40 6.21
CA LYS A 65 -1.08 3.22 5.67
C LYS A 65 -2.60 3.33 5.81
N LYS A 66 -3.07 3.69 7.00
CA LYS A 66 -4.50 3.84 7.25
C LYS A 66 -5.11 4.92 6.38
N GLN A 67 -4.46 6.08 6.28
CA GLN A 67 -4.94 7.17 5.44
C GLN A 67 -5.04 6.73 3.98
N ALA A 68 -4.03 6.01 3.50
CA ALA A 68 -4.03 5.53 2.12
C ALA A 68 -5.18 4.56 1.88
N ILE A 69 -5.39 3.61 2.79
CA ILE A 69 -6.48 2.64 2.68
C ILE A 69 -7.84 3.37 2.69
N ASP A 70 -8.03 4.32 3.60
CA ASP A 70 -9.28 5.08 3.69
C ASP A 70 -9.57 5.82 2.39
N LYS A 71 -8.55 6.44 1.79
CA LYS A 71 -8.72 7.11 0.50
C LYS A 71 -9.12 6.15 -0.60
N LEU A 72 -8.48 4.98 -0.66
CA LEU A 72 -8.78 3.99 -1.69
C LEU A 72 -10.20 3.45 -1.53
N VAL A 73 -10.60 3.14 -0.31
CA VAL A 73 -11.94 2.62 -0.03
C VAL A 73 -13.01 3.64 -0.40
N GLU A 74 -12.73 4.93 -0.21
CA GLU A 74 -13.65 6.01 -0.56
C GLU A 74 -13.78 6.17 -2.08
N LYS A 75 -12.68 6.01 -2.83
CA LYS A 75 -12.65 6.31 -4.26
C LYS A 75 -12.86 5.11 -5.18
N VAL A 76 -12.71 3.90 -4.67
CA VAL A 76 -12.71 2.69 -5.47
C VAL A 76 -13.84 1.77 -5.02
N PRO A 77 -14.47 0.98 -5.92
CA PRO A 77 -15.49 0.01 -5.51
C PRO A 77 -14.96 -0.92 -4.42
N HIS A 78 -15.75 -1.03 -3.37
CA HIS A 78 -15.36 -1.68 -2.13
C HIS A 78 -14.93 -3.14 -2.33
N SER A 79 -15.65 -3.86 -3.20
CA SER A 79 -15.39 -5.28 -3.44
C SER A 79 -14.04 -5.57 -4.08
N GLN A 80 -13.49 -4.62 -4.85
CA GLN A 80 -12.24 -4.82 -5.56
C GLN A 80 -11.01 -4.60 -4.66
N VAL A 81 -11.13 -3.68 -3.72
CA VAL A 81 -10.00 -3.33 -2.84
C VAL A 81 -9.92 -4.26 -1.64
N ILE A 82 -11.05 -4.59 -1.04
CA ILE A 82 -11.09 -5.39 0.18
C ILE A 82 -10.59 -6.81 -0.06
N ASP A 83 -10.91 -7.40 -1.22
CA ASP A 83 -10.44 -8.74 -1.54
C ASP A 83 -8.92 -8.82 -1.59
N TYR A 84 -8.25 -7.72 -1.92
CA TYR A 84 -6.79 -7.67 -1.92
C TYR A 84 -6.22 -7.29 -0.55
N LEU A 85 -6.82 -6.33 0.08
CA LEU A 85 -6.35 -5.79 1.35
C LEU A 85 -6.80 -6.65 2.54
#